data_e20507f860d798effa6bc725ef4239ce
#
_entry.id   e20507f860d798effa6bc725ef4239ce
#
_cell.length_a   1.000
_cell.length_b   1.000
_cell.length_c   1.000
_cell.angle_alpha   90.00
_cell.angle_beta   90.00
_cell.angle_gamma   90.00
#
_symmetry.space_group_name_H-M   'P 1'
#
loop_
_entity.id
_entity.type
_entity.pdbx_description
1 polymer ?
#
loop_
_entity_poly.entity_id
_entity_poly.type
_entity_poly.pdbx_seq_one_letter_code
_entity_poly.pdbx_strand_id
1 'polypeptide(L)'
;MAYESVNPYDGKTVKTFPELTDEQLEAKIATAAACYETWKKTPYSKRAVIVARAGELMRANVDKFAKLATLEMGKLINEARGEMSFSANILAY
;
A
#
# COMPACT_ATOMS: atom_id res chain seq x y z
N MET A 1 -17.33 6.74 13.53
CA MET A 1 -16.03 7.45 13.68
C MET A 1 -15.30 7.40 12.35
N ALA A 2 -14.96 8.55 11.78
CA ALA A 2 -14.24 8.56 10.50
C ALA A 2 -12.78 8.13 10.70
N TYR A 3 -12.23 7.43 9.72
CA TYR A 3 -10.81 7.13 9.70
C TYR A 3 -10.02 8.38 9.32
N GLU A 4 -8.89 8.60 9.95
CA GLU A 4 -8.04 9.74 9.64
C GLU A 4 -6.55 9.37 9.68
N SER A 5 -5.77 10.06 8.86
CA SER A 5 -4.32 10.09 8.95
C SER A 5 -3.91 11.38 9.65
N VAL A 6 -3.07 11.27 10.68
CA VAL A 6 -2.62 12.40 11.49
C VAL A 6 -1.11 12.48 11.43
N ASN A 7 -0.57 13.67 11.19
CA ASN A 7 0.86 13.90 11.26
C ASN A 7 1.33 13.84 12.72
N PRO A 8 2.18 12.89 13.12
CA PRO A 8 2.62 12.77 14.50
C PRO A 8 3.53 13.91 14.95
N TYR A 9 4.09 14.68 14.03
CA TYR A 9 4.96 15.81 14.36
C TYR A 9 4.21 16.99 14.95
N ASP A 10 3.03 17.33 14.40
CA ASP A 10 2.27 18.52 14.80
C ASP A 10 0.83 18.19 15.24
N GLY A 11 0.42 16.93 15.17
CA GLY A 11 -0.92 16.48 15.55
C GLY A 11 -2.03 16.91 14.59
N LYS A 12 -1.68 17.44 13.42
CA LYS A 12 -2.69 17.89 12.46
C LYS A 12 -3.18 16.77 11.57
N THR A 13 -4.47 16.76 11.31
CA THR A 13 -5.09 15.83 10.37
C THR A 13 -4.58 16.08 8.95
N VAL A 14 -4.00 15.04 8.35
CA VAL A 14 -3.52 15.07 6.96
C VAL A 14 -4.67 14.80 6.00
N LYS A 15 -5.47 13.78 6.30
CA LYS A 15 -6.60 13.36 5.47
C LYS A 15 -7.60 12.55 6.28
N THR A 16 -8.87 12.71 5.96
CA THR A 16 -9.96 11.90 6.49
C THR A 16 -10.49 10.97 5.41
N PHE A 17 -11.03 9.82 5.83
CA PHE A 17 -11.60 8.81 4.95
C PHE A 17 -12.99 8.46 5.43
N PRO A 18 -13.99 8.35 4.54
CA PRO A 18 -15.33 7.95 4.91
C PRO A 18 -15.34 6.49 5.39
N GLU A 19 -16.17 6.19 6.36
CA GLU A 19 -16.43 4.82 6.75
C GLU A 19 -17.23 4.10 5.66
N LEU A 20 -16.93 2.82 5.48
CA LEU A 20 -17.75 1.96 4.62
C LEU A 20 -19.02 1.58 5.39
N THR A 21 -20.13 1.44 4.67
CA THR A 21 -21.31 0.75 5.21
C THR A 21 -21.04 -0.75 5.28
N ASP A 22 -21.84 -1.48 6.05
CA ASP A 22 -21.72 -2.93 6.14
C ASP A 22 -21.93 -3.59 4.77
N GLU A 23 -22.84 -3.07 3.96
CA GLU A 23 -23.11 -3.55 2.60
C GLU A 23 -21.91 -3.32 1.67
N GLN A 24 -21.25 -2.16 1.79
CA GLN A 24 -20.04 -1.86 1.01
C GLN A 24 -18.88 -2.77 1.43
N LEU A 25 -18.71 -3.04 2.72
CA LEU A 25 -17.70 -3.96 3.23
C LEU A 25 -17.94 -5.37 2.72
N GLU A 26 -19.15 -5.88 2.84
CA GLU A 26 -19.54 -7.21 2.35
C GLU A 26 -19.29 -7.34 0.83
N ALA A 27 -19.63 -6.31 0.05
CA ALA A 27 -19.37 -6.29 -1.39
C ALA A 27 -17.87 -6.38 -1.70
N LYS A 28 -17.01 -5.71 -0.96
CA LYS A 28 -15.55 -5.81 -1.13
C LYS A 28 -15.02 -7.19 -0.78
N ILE A 29 -15.50 -7.80 0.29
CA ILE A 29 -15.14 -9.17 0.69
C ILE A 29 -15.56 -10.15 -0.40
N ALA A 30 -16.77 -10.03 -0.92
CA ALA A 30 -17.27 -10.88 -2.01
C ALA A 30 -16.41 -10.74 -3.28
N THR A 31 -16.01 -9.53 -3.64
CA THR A 31 -15.12 -9.28 -4.79
C THR A 31 -13.75 -9.95 -4.58
N ALA A 32 -13.18 -9.84 -3.41
CA ALA A 32 -11.90 -10.49 -3.09
C ALA A 32 -12.00 -12.02 -3.15
N ALA A 33 -13.06 -12.58 -2.60
CA ALA A 33 -13.32 -14.03 -2.62
C ALA A 33 -13.48 -14.55 -4.05
N ALA A 34 -14.23 -13.84 -4.90
CA ALA A 34 -14.42 -14.19 -6.30
C ALA A 34 -13.07 -14.09 -7.09
N CYS A 35 -12.30 -13.06 -6.86
CA CYS A 35 -10.96 -12.88 -7.47
C CYS A 35 -10.02 -14.03 -7.10
N TYR A 36 -10.06 -14.48 -5.86
CA TYR A 36 -9.20 -15.58 -5.39
C TYR A 36 -9.44 -16.88 -6.16
N GLU A 37 -10.65 -17.18 -6.61
CA GLU A 37 -10.98 -18.41 -7.35
C GLU A 37 -10.18 -18.54 -8.66
N THR A 38 -9.87 -17.42 -9.33
CA THR A 38 -9.01 -17.42 -10.51
C THR A 38 -7.55 -17.19 -10.17
N TRP A 39 -7.26 -16.29 -9.24
CA TRP A 39 -5.89 -15.95 -8.83
C TRP A 39 -5.13 -17.16 -8.27
N LYS A 40 -5.76 -17.98 -7.44
CA LYS A 40 -5.16 -19.19 -6.88
C LYS A 40 -4.65 -20.18 -7.93
N LYS A 41 -5.24 -20.15 -9.14
CA LYS A 41 -4.88 -21.00 -10.29
C LYS A 41 -3.87 -20.34 -11.21
N THR A 42 -3.56 -19.08 -11.02
CA THR A 42 -2.62 -18.34 -11.86
C THR A 42 -1.20 -18.88 -11.63
N PRO A 43 -0.46 -19.26 -12.68
CA PRO A 43 0.92 -19.73 -12.55
C PRO A 43 1.82 -18.70 -11.87
N TYR A 44 2.80 -19.15 -11.10
CA TYR A 44 3.76 -18.28 -10.43
C TYR A 44 4.48 -17.34 -11.40
N SER A 45 4.83 -17.81 -12.61
CA SER A 45 5.45 -16.98 -13.64
C SER A 45 4.61 -15.75 -14.01
N LYS A 46 3.29 -15.89 -14.08
CA LYS A 46 2.39 -14.77 -14.36
C LYS A 46 2.21 -13.86 -13.15
N ARG A 47 2.12 -14.43 -11.96
CA ARG A 47 2.07 -13.64 -10.70
C ARG A 47 3.34 -12.83 -10.52
N ALA A 48 4.50 -13.42 -10.81
CA ALA A 48 5.80 -12.78 -10.69
C ALA A 48 5.90 -11.51 -11.56
N VAL A 49 5.37 -11.53 -12.79
CA VAL A 49 5.33 -10.35 -13.67
C VAL A 49 4.54 -9.21 -13.03
N ILE A 50 3.39 -9.51 -12.46
CA ILE A 50 2.52 -8.50 -11.82
C ILE A 50 3.20 -7.92 -10.58
N VAL A 51 3.77 -8.76 -9.72
CA VAL A 51 4.44 -8.33 -8.49
C VAL A 51 5.73 -7.55 -8.80
N ALA A 52 6.51 -8.00 -9.79
CA ALA A 52 7.69 -7.28 -10.26
C ALA A 52 7.34 -5.87 -10.78
N ARG A 53 6.21 -5.73 -11.48
CA ARG A 53 5.72 -4.42 -11.92
C ARG A 53 5.41 -3.49 -10.76
N ALA A 54 4.84 -4.01 -9.68
CA ALA A 54 4.64 -3.23 -8.46
C ALA A 54 5.98 -2.75 -7.87
N GLY A 55 7.00 -3.59 -7.89
CA GLY A 55 8.36 -3.22 -7.47
C GLY A 55 8.97 -2.11 -8.33
N GLU A 56 8.80 -2.17 -9.66
CA GLU A 56 9.24 -1.11 -10.58
C GLU A 56 8.56 0.23 -10.27
N LEU A 57 7.24 0.21 -10.06
CA LEU A 57 6.47 1.40 -9.73
C LEU A 57 6.90 1.98 -8.37
N MET A 58 7.21 1.13 -7.40
CA MET A 58 7.71 1.58 -6.10
C MET A 58 9.09 2.24 -6.25
N ARG A 59 10.00 1.66 -7.04
CA ARG A 59 11.32 2.27 -7.33
C ARG A 59 11.19 3.62 -8.01
N ALA A 60 10.28 3.74 -8.96
CA ALA A 60 10.03 5.00 -9.67
C ALA A 60 9.45 6.09 -8.76
N ASN A 61 8.87 5.73 -7.60
CA ASN A 61 8.17 6.63 -6.70
C ASN A 61 8.72 6.60 -5.26
N VAL A 62 9.99 6.22 -5.07
CA VAL A 62 10.61 6.09 -3.74
C VAL A 62 10.41 7.35 -2.90
N ASP A 63 10.71 8.53 -3.44
CA ASP A 63 10.59 9.79 -2.70
C ASP A 63 9.14 10.10 -2.32
N LYS A 64 8.20 9.84 -3.19
CA LYS A 64 6.77 10.05 -2.93
C LYS A 64 6.29 9.20 -1.75
N PHE A 65 6.61 7.91 -1.76
CA PHE A 65 6.21 6.98 -0.70
C PHE A 65 6.99 7.23 0.59
N ALA A 66 8.28 7.56 0.49
CA ALA A 66 9.08 7.91 1.66
C ALA A 66 8.55 9.16 2.38
N LYS A 67 8.14 10.18 1.64
CA LYS A 67 7.51 11.38 2.20
C LYS A 67 6.21 11.07 2.91
N LEU A 68 5.40 10.17 2.37
CA LEU A 68 4.17 9.71 3.03
C LEU A 68 4.48 9.00 4.36
N ALA A 69 5.46 8.11 4.38
CA ALA A 69 5.87 7.41 5.59
C ALA A 69 6.36 8.39 6.66
N THR A 70 7.14 9.40 6.28
CA THR A 70 7.58 10.46 7.19
C THR A 70 6.41 11.29 7.70
N LEU A 71 5.49 11.67 6.82
CA LEU A 71 4.34 12.50 7.16
C LEU A 71 3.37 11.79 8.11
N GLU A 72 3.10 10.52 7.86
CA GLU A 72 2.07 9.76 8.59
C GLU A 72 2.60 9.00 9.81
N MET A 73 3.87 8.60 9.79
CA MET A 73 4.48 7.77 10.84
C MET A 73 5.62 8.46 11.59
N GLY A 74 6.05 9.65 11.16
CA GLY A 74 7.17 10.35 11.78
C GLY A 74 8.53 9.70 11.52
N LYS A 75 8.65 8.84 10.52
CA LYS A 75 9.88 8.15 10.17
C LYS A 75 10.91 9.14 9.59
N LEU A 76 12.18 8.95 9.91
CA LEU A 76 13.25 9.74 9.29
C LEU A 76 13.25 9.52 7.77
N ILE A 77 13.36 10.60 6.99
CA ILE A 77 13.22 10.53 5.53
C ILE A 77 14.23 9.59 4.87
N ASN A 78 15.47 9.56 5.34
CA ASN A 78 16.50 8.67 4.80
C ASN A 78 16.20 7.21 5.09
N GLU A 79 15.68 6.89 6.27
CA GLU A 79 15.23 5.54 6.61
C GLU A 79 14.02 5.14 5.78
N ALA A 80 13.08 6.06 5.59
CA ALA A 80 11.90 5.83 4.75
C ALA A 80 12.29 5.54 3.29
N ARG A 81 13.24 6.27 2.73
CA ARG A 81 13.80 5.99 1.39
C ARG A 81 14.41 4.60 1.31
N GLY A 82 15.23 4.24 2.30
CA GLY A 82 15.84 2.91 2.39
C GLY A 82 14.81 1.81 2.46
N GLU A 83 13.76 1.99 3.26
CA GLU A 83 12.65 1.02 3.39
C GLU A 83 11.89 0.84 2.07
N MET A 84 11.59 1.92 1.36
CA MET A 84 10.90 1.84 0.07
C MET A 84 11.74 1.13 -0.98
N SER A 85 13.05 1.41 -1.02
CA SER A 85 13.99 0.72 -1.92
C SER A 85 14.12 -0.77 -1.59
N PHE A 86 14.20 -1.10 -0.31
CA PHE A 86 14.26 -2.49 0.16
C PHE A 86 12.97 -3.25 -0.18
N SER A 87 11.81 -2.63 0.05
CA SER A 87 10.51 -3.22 -0.29
C SER A 87 10.37 -3.48 -1.79
N ALA A 88 10.86 -2.56 -2.63
CA ALA A 88 10.88 -2.75 -4.07
C ALA A 88 11.76 -3.95 -4.48
N ASN A 89 12.89 -4.16 -3.82
CA ASN A 89 13.76 -5.32 -4.05
C ASN A 89 13.07 -6.63 -3.67
N ILE A 90 12.32 -6.65 -2.56
CA ILE A 90 11.53 -7.82 -2.16
C ILE A 90 10.49 -8.16 -3.22
N LEU A 91 9.77 -7.16 -3.74
CA LEU A 91 8.77 -7.38 -4.79
C LEU A 91 9.37 -7.89 -6.10
N ALA A 92 10.62 -7.55 -6.39
CA ALA A 92 11.34 -8.01 -7.57
C ALA A 92 12.01 -9.40 -7.41
N TYR A 93 12.13 -9.86 -6.16
CA TYR A 93 12.74 -11.16 -5.85
C TYR A 93 11.89 -12.32 -6.33
#